data_591e2d3f7a01abbc412b60fc27d49352
#
_entry.id   591e2d3f7a01abbc412b60fc27d49352
#
_cell.length_a   1.000
_cell.length_b   1.000
_cell.length_c   1.000
_cell.angle_alpha   90.00
_cell.angle_beta   90.00
_cell.angle_gamma   90.00
#
_symmetry.space_group_name_H-M   'P 1'
#
loop_
_entity.id
_entity.type
_entity.pdbx_description
1 polymer ?
#
loop_
_entity_poly.entity_id
_entity_poly.type
_entity_poly.pdbx_seq_one_letter_code
_entity_poly.pdbx_strand_id
1 'polypeptide(L)'
;MKPYFQEDGITIYHGDCREVLPQIEPQSVDLILTDPPYDRESLWIYSEIAKHGRDLLKERRFCYAYCGGDMLPENIAAMVAYLYWFWLFTIDHNGAHPRMWNKCLMVAEKPVLALTNGIVRQQDLEWVCTEWANEKADKLYHEWGQGAGFAFEHIEKRTKPLDLVLDPCMGGGTTLRAAKDLGRRAIGIEIEEKYCEIAVKRLAQKVFSF
;
A
#
# COMPACT_ATOMS: atom_id res chain seq x y z
N MET A 1 0.09 2.79 21.37
CA MET A 1 0.42 4.20 21.02
C MET A 1 -0.87 4.99 20.87
N LYS A 2 -0.86 6.32 21.17
CA LYS A 2 -2.04 7.18 20.92
C LYS A 2 -2.13 7.53 19.44
N PRO A 3 -3.30 7.40 18.78
CA PRO A 3 -3.49 7.83 17.40
C PRO A 3 -3.24 9.34 17.23
N TYR A 4 -2.68 9.73 16.09
CA TYR A 4 -2.60 11.10 15.63
C TYR A 4 -3.99 11.60 15.17
N PHE A 5 -4.72 10.72 14.48
CA PHE A 5 -6.11 10.96 14.04
C PHE A 5 -6.92 9.67 14.12
N GLN A 6 -8.19 9.79 14.51
CA GLN A 6 -9.13 8.65 14.52
C GLN A 6 -10.57 9.14 14.31
N GLU A 7 -11.15 8.81 13.17
CA GLU A 7 -12.53 9.16 12.81
C GLU A 7 -13.05 8.21 11.71
N ASP A 8 -14.33 7.90 11.71
CA ASP A 8 -15.04 7.14 10.65
C ASP A 8 -14.36 5.80 10.28
N GLY A 9 -13.80 5.09 11.24
CA GLY A 9 -13.11 3.82 11.00
C GLY A 9 -11.68 3.97 10.44
N ILE A 10 -11.18 5.19 10.27
CA ILE A 10 -9.81 5.48 9.85
C ILE A 10 -8.97 5.88 11.06
N THR A 11 -7.80 5.29 11.16
CA THR A 11 -6.82 5.60 12.22
C THR A 11 -5.49 5.94 11.59
N ILE A 12 -4.87 7.05 11.99
CA ILE A 12 -3.53 7.44 11.57
C ILE A 12 -2.61 7.44 12.78
N TYR A 13 -1.45 6.83 12.65
CA TYR A 13 -0.35 6.92 13.60
C TYR A 13 0.80 7.72 13.00
N HIS A 14 1.22 8.78 13.69
CA HIS A 14 2.47 9.48 13.40
C HIS A 14 3.60 8.77 14.13
N GLY A 15 4.54 8.16 13.39
CA GLY A 15 5.66 7.43 13.95
C GLY A 15 6.31 6.43 13.01
N ASP A 16 7.31 5.75 13.51
CA ASP A 16 8.01 4.68 12.78
C ASP A 16 7.14 3.41 12.74
N CYS A 17 7.00 2.82 11.56
CA CYS A 17 6.21 1.61 11.39
C CYS A 17 6.73 0.44 12.25
N ARG A 18 8.03 0.37 12.56
CA ARG A 18 8.63 -0.63 13.47
C ARG A 18 8.09 -0.56 14.89
N GLU A 19 7.68 0.64 15.33
CA GLU A 19 7.13 0.85 16.67
C GLU A 19 5.62 0.63 16.72
N VAL A 20 4.92 0.90 15.61
CA VAL A 20 3.46 0.84 15.53
C VAL A 20 2.96 -0.55 15.17
N LEU A 21 3.57 -1.21 14.15
CA LEU A 21 3.13 -2.52 13.68
C LEU A 21 3.00 -3.58 14.78
N PRO A 22 3.95 -3.68 15.75
CA PRO A 22 3.83 -4.64 16.86
C PRO A 22 2.65 -4.40 17.81
N GLN A 23 2.00 -3.22 17.75
CA GLN A 23 0.90 -2.85 18.63
C GLN A 23 -0.47 -3.10 17.98
N ILE A 24 -0.50 -3.45 16.69
CA ILE A 24 -1.73 -3.82 15.98
C ILE A 24 -2.10 -5.25 16.34
N GLU A 25 -3.40 -5.50 16.53
CA GLU A 25 -3.94 -6.81 16.87
C GLU A 25 -3.55 -7.87 15.82
N PRO A 26 -2.95 -9.01 16.21
CA PRO A 26 -2.66 -10.09 15.27
C PRO A 26 -3.92 -10.62 14.58
N GLN A 27 -3.79 -11.09 13.34
CA GLN A 27 -4.89 -11.65 12.54
C GLN A 27 -6.11 -10.72 12.41
N SER A 28 -5.90 -9.39 12.48
CA SER A 28 -6.97 -8.39 12.38
C SER A 28 -7.04 -7.73 11.00
N VAL A 29 -5.95 -7.77 10.23
CA VAL A 29 -5.82 -7.06 8.95
C VAL A 29 -6.32 -7.92 7.79
N ASP A 30 -7.16 -7.34 6.94
CA ASP A 30 -7.71 -8.01 5.75
C ASP A 30 -6.90 -7.72 4.49
N LEU A 31 -6.17 -6.60 4.44
CA LEU A 31 -5.32 -6.22 3.32
C LEU A 31 -4.20 -5.31 3.80
N ILE A 32 -2.97 -5.58 3.36
CA ILE A 32 -1.89 -4.59 3.40
C ILE A 32 -1.72 -4.04 1.98
N LEU A 33 -1.74 -2.71 1.85
CA LEU A 33 -1.46 -2.02 0.59
C LEU A 33 -0.63 -0.78 0.90
N THR A 34 0.62 -0.74 0.40
CA THR A 34 1.60 0.24 0.85
C THR A 34 2.61 0.61 -0.22
N ASP A 35 3.13 1.84 -0.15
CA ASP A 35 4.11 2.40 -1.07
C ASP A 35 5.38 2.87 -0.32
N PRO A 36 6.27 1.94 0.11
CA PRO A 36 7.48 2.28 0.82
C PRO A 36 8.48 3.03 -0.05
N PRO A 37 9.47 3.75 0.51
CA PRO A 37 10.58 4.32 -0.24
C PRO A 37 11.36 3.27 -1.04
N TYR A 38 11.92 3.66 -2.23
CA TYR A 38 12.55 2.73 -3.19
C TYR A 38 14.07 2.71 -3.16
N ASP A 39 14.68 3.49 -2.26
CA ASP A 39 16.13 3.53 -2.12
C ASP A 39 16.67 2.29 -1.39
N ARG A 40 17.98 2.04 -1.55
CA ARG A 40 18.66 0.88 -0.95
C ARG A 40 18.66 0.91 0.58
N GLU A 41 18.67 2.10 1.17
CA GLU A 41 18.69 2.29 2.61
C GLU A 41 17.35 1.91 3.25
N SER A 42 16.28 1.95 2.45
CA SER A 42 14.90 1.61 2.87
C SER A 42 14.51 0.14 2.64
N LEU A 43 15.41 -0.71 2.13
CA LEU A 43 15.14 -2.13 1.86
C LEU A 43 14.61 -2.88 3.08
N TRP A 44 15.08 -2.53 4.28
CA TRP A 44 14.63 -3.12 5.54
C TRP A 44 13.13 -2.96 5.78
N ILE A 45 12.49 -1.90 5.24
CA ILE A 45 11.05 -1.64 5.39
C ILE A 45 10.23 -2.78 4.78
N TYR A 46 10.63 -3.29 3.61
CA TYR A 46 9.96 -4.42 2.96
C TYR A 46 10.02 -5.69 3.82
N SER A 47 11.16 -5.93 4.46
CA SER A 47 11.33 -7.04 5.40
C SER A 47 10.42 -6.89 6.63
N GLU A 48 10.36 -5.69 7.23
CA GLU A 48 9.51 -5.44 8.40
C GLU A 48 8.02 -5.51 8.04
N ILE A 49 7.61 -4.99 6.88
CA ILE A 49 6.23 -5.11 6.38
C ILE A 49 5.84 -6.58 6.24
N ALA A 50 6.69 -7.40 5.61
CA ALA A 50 6.38 -8.81 5.39
C ALA A 50 6.41 -9.62 6.68
N LYS A 51 7.38 -9.38 7.56
CA LYS A 51 7.52 -10.02 8.88
C LYS A 51 6.29 -9.77 9.74
N HIS A 52 5.90 -8.51 9.91
CA HIS A 52 4.70 -8.16 10.64
C HIS A 52 3.42 -8.54 9.89
N GLY A 53 3.43 -8.44 8.55
CA GLY A 53 2.31 -8.86 7.70
C GLY A 53 1.93 -10.33 7.92
N ARG A 54 2.91 -11.21 8.15
CA ARG A 54 2.65 -12.61 8.49
C ARG A 54 1.79 -12.76 9.75
N ASP A 55 2.03 -11.94 10.76
CA ASP A 55 1.33 -12.04 12.04
C ASP A 55 0.01 -11.25 12.03
N LEU A 56 -0.04 -10.10 11.34
CA LEU A 56 -1.16 -9.18 11.31
C LEU A 56 -2.26 -9.57 10.33
N LEU A 57 -1.87 -10.08 9.13
CA LEU A 57 -2.83 -10.50 8.12
C LEU A 57 -3.60 -11.74 8.58
N LYS A 58 -4.90 -11.71 8.37
CA LYS A 58 -5.72 -12.92 8.45
C LYS A 58 -5.23 -13.95 7.42
N GLU A 59 -5.54 -15.23 7.66
CA GLU A 59 -5.13 -16.31 6.75
C GLU A 59 -5.60 -16.04 5.31
N ARG A 60 -4.72 -16.27 4.33
CA ARG A 60 -4.98 -16.11 2.88
C ARG A 60 -5.30 -14.69 2.41
N ARG A 61 -4.94 -13.69 3.20
CA ARG A 61 -5.09 -12.28 2.83
C ARG A 61 -3.83 -11.76 2.14
N PHE A 62 -3.98 -10.65 1.42
CA PHE A 62 -2.97 -10.08 0.53
C PHE A 62 -2.15 -9.00 1.20
N CYS A 63 -0.87 -8.95 0.80
CA CYS A 63 0.03 -7.83 0.98
C CYS A 63 0.48 -7.34 -0.40
N TYR A 64 0.13 -6.11 -0.75
CA TYR A 64 0.61 -5.42 -1.93
C TYR A 64 1.64 -4.36 -1.52
N ALA A 65 2.83 -4.43 -2.10
CA ALA A 65 3.88 -3.45 -1.87
C ALA A 65 4.38 -2.89 -3.21
N TYR A 66 4.22 -1.60 -3.40
CA TYR A 66 4.85 -0.91 -4.53
C TYR A 66 6.37 -0.95 -4.36
N CYS A 67 7.12 -0.98 -5.47
CA CYS A 67 8.56 -0.96 -5.41
C CYS A 67 9.18 -0.34 -6.67
N GLY A 68 10.46 0.02 -6.58
CA GLY A 68 11.26 0.42 -7.73
C GLY A 68 11.81 -0.79 -8.46
N GLY A 69 11.89 -0.74 -9.79
CA GLY A 69 12.46 -1.81 -10.61
C GLY A 69 13.95 -2.08 -10.33
N ASP A 70 14.69 -1.08 -9.82
CA ASP A 70 16.13 -1.21 -9.54
C ASP A 70 16.43 -2.17 -8.39
N MET A 71 15.56 -2.19 -7.38
CA MET A 71 15.70 -3.02 -6.19
C MET A 71 14.71 -4.20 -6.17
N LEU A 72 14.11 -4.51 -7.33
CA LEU A 72 13.06 -5.53 -7.43
C LEU A 72 13.49 -6.91 -6.90
N PRO A 73 14.67 -7.45 -7.26
CA PRO A 73 15.10 -8.75 -6.74
C PRO A 73 15.29 -8.77 -5.22
N GLU A 74 15.86 -7.72 -4.66
CA GLU A 74 16.12 -7.58 -3.23
C GLU A 74 14.80 -7.42 -2.45
N ASN A 75 13.86 -6.63 -2.97
CA ASN A 75 12.54 -6.45 -2.36
C ASN A 75 11.74 -7.76 -2.37
N ILE A 76 11.76 -8.52 -3.48
CA ILE A 76 11.16 -9.86 -3.54
C ILE A 76 11.79 -10.76 -2.47
N ALA A 77 13.12 -10.85 -2.43
CA ALA A 77 13.83 -11.70 -1.47
C ALA A 77 13.50 -11.35 -0.01
N ALA A 78 13.41 -10.05 0.32
CA ALA A 78 13.06 -9.56 1.65
C ALA A 78 11.64 -10.00 2.07
N MET A 79 10.69 -9.98 1.13
CA MET A 79 9.28 -10.24 1.44
C MET A 79 8.93 -11.73 1.43
N VAL A 80 9.48 -12.51 0.49
CA VAL A 80 9.20 -13.97 0.40
C VAL A 80 9.81 -14.77 1.55
N ALA A 81 10.68 -14.16 2.36
CA ALA A 81 11.18 -14.74 3.60
C ALA A 81 10.06 -14.98 4.63
N TYR A 82 8.94 -14.26 4.54
CA TYR A 82 7.85 -14.27 5.51
C TYR A 82 6.48 -14.56 4.93
N LEU A 83 6.23 -14.15 3.66
CA LEU A 83 4.95 -14.27 2.98
C LEU A 83 5.09 -15.13 1.70
N TYR A 84 4.00 -15.72 1.27
CA TYR A 84 3.96 -16.52 0.04
C TYR A 84 3.88 -15.61 -1.18
N TRP A 85 4.75 -15.85 -2.16
CA TRP A 85 4.68 -15.18 -3.45
C TRP A 85 3.36 -15.49 -4.17
N PHE A 86 2.71 -14.44 -4.68
CA PHE A 86 1.49 -14.59 -5.46
C PHE A 86 1.71 -14.12 -6.90
N TRP A 87 2.06 -12.84 -7.13
CA TRP A 87 2.24 -12.27 -8.45
C TRP A 87 3.05 -10.98 -8.45
N LEU A 88 3.44 -10.54 -9.68
CA LEU A 88 3.98 -9.20 -9.94
C LEU A 88 2.97 -8.43 -10.80
N PHE A 89 2.43 -7.34 -10.26
CA PHE A 89 1.62 -6.38 -11.01
C PHE A 89 2.49 -5.25 -11.52
N THR A 90 2.06 -4.56 -12.60
CA THR A 90 2.73 -3.39 -13.13
C THR A 90 1.75 -2.24 -13.31
N ILE A 91 2.21 -1.02 -13.07
CA ILE A 91 1.44 0.21 -13.31
C ILE A 91 2.22 1.02 -14.34
N ASP A 92 1.63 1.23 -15.52
CA ASP A 92 2.22 2.03 -16.58
C ASP A 92 2.23 3.52 -16.20
N HIS A 93 3.32 4.20 -16.46
CA HIS A 93 3.47 5.63 -16.21
C HIS A 93 2.79 6.55 -17.24
N ASN A 94 2.00 6.02 -18.19
CA ASN A 94 1.24 6.79 -19.20
C ASN A 94 2.07 7.86 -19.91
N GLY A 95 3.24 7.46 -20.44
CA GLY A 95 4.13 8.33 -21.21
C GLY A 95 5.03 9.24 -20.37
N ALA A 96 4.90 9.28 -19.06
CA ALA A 96 5.89 9.87 -18.17
C ALA A 96 6.95 8.82 -17.83
N HIS A 97 8.07 8.83 -18.54
CA HIS A 97 9.13 7.83 -18.32
C HIS A 97 10.28 8.41 -17.47
N PRO A 98 10.29 8.19 -16.15
CA PRO A 98 11.42 8.56 -15.31
C PRO A 98 12.71 7.95 -15.82
N ARG A 99 13.79 8.74 -15.79
CA ARG A 99 15.10 8.30 -16.30
C ARG A 99 15.98 7.79 -15.18
N MET A 100 16.47 6.56 -15.34
CA MET A 100 17.55 6.02 -14.51
C MET A 100 18.89 6.30 -15.20
N TRP A 101 19.50 7.43 -14.87
CA TRP A 101 20.71 7.91 -15.52
C TRP A 101 21.89 6.96 -15.39
N ASN A 102 22.05 6.31 -14.23
CA ASN A 102 23.12 5.36 -13.97
C ASN A 102 23.03 4.05 -14.80
N LYS A 103 21.84 3.76 -15.35
CA LYS A 103 21.58 2.57 -16.18
C LYS A 103 21.17 2.92 -17.61
N CYS A 104 21.05 4.20 -17.95
CA CYS A 104 20.55 4.68 -19.24
C CYS A 104 19.20 4.08 -19.64
N LEU A 105 18.31 3.91 -18.67
CA LEU A 105 16.96 3.38 -18.88
C LEU A 105 15.90 4.48 -18.73
N MET A 106 14.84 4.36 -19.53
CA MET A 106 13.57 5.05 -19.29
C MET A 106 12.60 4.03 -18.70
N VAL A 107 12.11 4.29 -17.49
CA VAL A 107 11.24 3.37 -16.77
C VAL A 107 9.80 3.61 -17.18
N ALA A 108 9.17 2.63 -17.83
CA ALA A 108 7.79 2.74 -18.29
C ALA A 108 6.78 2.29 -17.23
N GLU A 109 7.19 1.42 -16.32
CA GLU A 109 6.30 0.72 -15.40
C GLU A 109 6.79 0.80 -13.97
N LYS A 110 5.84 0.77 -13.04
CA LYS A 110 6.07 0.65 -11.60
C LYS A 110 5.62 -0.74 -11.14
N PRO A 111 6.54 -1.57 -10.62
CA PRO A 111 6.19 -2.88 -10.08
C PRO A 111 5.39 -2.77 -8.78
N VAL A 112 4.44 -3.71 -8.58
CA VAL A 112 3.75 -3.93 -7.32
C VAL A 112 3.83 -5.41 -6.98
N LEU A 113 4.51 -5.72 -5.88
CA LEU A 113 4.64 -7.07 -5.38
C LEU A 113 3.34 -7.50 -4.71
N ALA A 114 2.82 -8.65 -5.09
CA ALA A 114 1.68 -9.28 -4.45
C ALA A 114 2.12 -10.54 -3.73
N LEU A 115 1.90 -10.57 -2.42
CA LEU A 115 2.18 -11.70 -1.57
C LEU A 115 0.94 -12.04 -0.73
N THR A 116 0.92 -13.22 -0.12
CA THR A 116 -0.22 -13.67 0.68
C THR A 116 0.22 -14.31 1.99
N ASN A 117 -0.63 -14.20 3.01
CA ASN A 117 -0.46 -14.93 4.25
C ASN A 117 -1.13 -16.31 4.14
N GLY A 118 -0.44 -17.27 3.53
CA GLY A 118 -0.95 -18.61 3.23
C GLY A 118 -1.38 -18.79 1.78
N ILE A 119 -1.67 -20.03 1.39
CA ILE A 119 -2.04 -20.40 0.00
C ILE A 119 -3.49 -20.02 -0.27
N VAL A 120 -3.69 -19.08 -1.19
CA VAL A 120 -5.03 -18.62 -1.62
C VAL A 120 -5.65 -19.63 -2.57
N ARG A 121 -6.95 -19.87 -2.45
CA ARG A 121 -7.71 -20.77 -3.31
C ARG A 121 -8.33 -19.99 -4.47
N GLN A 122 -8.37 -20.58 -5.67
CA GLN A 122 -8.93 -19.95 -6.86
C GLN A 122 -10.39 -19.47 -6.65
N GLN A 123 -11.18 -20.23 -5.92
CA GLN A 123 -12.59 -19.92 -5.63
C GLN A 123 -12.79 -18.68 -4.75
N ASP A 124 -11.73 -18.24 -4.03
CA ASP A 124 -11.75 -17.08 -3.14
C ASP A 124 -11.25 -15.80 -3.87
N LEU A 125 -11.00 -15.88 -5.19
CA LEU A 125 -10.42 -14.83 -5.99
C LEU A 125 -11.39 -14.27 -7.02
N GLU A 126 -11.40 -12.95 -7.12
CA GLU A 126 -11.98 -12.23 -8.26
C GLU A 126 -10.89 -11.90 -9.29
N TRP A 127 -11.28 -11.84 -10.57
CA TRP A 127 -10.38 -11.48 -11.65
C TRP A 127 -9.91 -10.03 -11.53
N VAL A 128 -8.61 -9.82 -11.67
CA VAL A 128 -7.96 -8.51 -11.74
C VAL A 128 -6.99 -8.51 -12.91
N CYS A 129 -6.78 -7.34 -13.52
CA CYS A 129 -5.73 -7.15 -14.52
C CYS A 129 -4.37 -7.12 -13.84
N THR A 130 -3.33 -7.64 -14.53
CA THR A 130 -1.93 -7.58 -14.05
C THR A 130 -1.22 -6.28 -14.43
N GLU A 131 -1.80 -5.52 -15.37
CA GLU A 131 -1.30 -4.23 -15.84
C GLU A 131 -2.34 -3.14 -15.59
N TRP A 132 -1.90 -2.02 -15.05
CA TRP A 132 -2.72 -0.84 -14.80
C TRP A 132 -2.18 0.37 -15.55
N ALA A 133 -3.05 1.06 -16.27
CA ALA A 133 -2.73 2.39 -16.76
C ALA A 133 -2.81 3.38 -15.59
N ASN A 134 -1.72 4.13 -15.38
CA ASN A 134 -1.70 5.14 -14.32
C ASN A 134 -2.69 6.26 -14.67
N GLU A 135 -3.73 6.44 -13.87
CA GLU A 135 -4.51 7.67 -13.89
C GLU A 135 -3.59 8.83 -13.53
N LYS A 136 -3.88 10.04 -14.02
CA LYS A 136 -3.06 11.24 -13.76
C LYS A 136 -2.69 11.30 -12.29
N ALA A 137 -1.38 11.27 -12.00
CA ALA A 137 -0.88 11.33 -10.65
C ALA A 137 -1.50 12.50 -9.90
N ASP A 138 -2.11 12.24 -8.74
CA ASP A 138 -2.66 13.28 -7.87
C ASP A 138 -1.54 13.99 -7.11
N LYS A 139 -0.78 14.81 -7.85
CA LYS A 139 0.32 15.62 -7.31
C LYS A 139 -0.15 16.76 -6.40
N LEU A 140 -1.47 16.95 -6.27
CA LEU A 140 -2.02 18.02 -5.44
C LEU A 140 -1.72 17.80 -3.95
N TYR A 141 -1.57 16.53 -3.54
CA TYR A 141 -1.44 16.15 -2.12
C TYR A 141 -0.10 15.52 -1.74
N HIS A 142 0.71 15.12 -2.72
CA HIS A 142 2.03 14.56 -2.46
C HIS A 142 2.92 14.73 -3.69
N GLU A 143 4.22 15.07 -3.50
CA GLU A 143 5.19 15.25 -4.58
C GLU A 143 5.31 14.01 -5.49
N TRP A 144 5.12 12.83 -4.91
CA TRP A 144 5.14 11.51 -5.56
C TRP A 144 3.75 10.84 -5.57
N GLY A 145 2.66 11.65 -5.48
CA GLY A 145 1.29 11.15 -5.39
C GLY A 145 0.94 10.20 -6.54
N GLN A 146 0.37 9.04 -6.18
CA GLN A 146 -0.07 8.00 -7.11
C GLN A 146 -1.54 8.20 -7.48
N GLY A 147 -1.93 7.75 -8.67
CA GLY A 147 -3.34 7.58 -9.00
C GLY A 147 -3.99 6.53 -8.09
N ALA A 148 -5.25 6.76 -7.72
CA ALA A 148 -5.95 5.91 -6.76
C ALA A 148 -6.49 4.59 -7.37
N GLY A 149 -6.51 4.46 -8.71
CA GLY A 149 -7.20 3.38 -9.42
C GLY A 149 -6.79 1.98 -9.00
N PHE A 150 -5.48 1.71 -8.92
CA PHE A 150 -4.98 0.42 -8.44
C PHE A 150 -5.44 0.13 -7.00
N ALA A 151 -5.35 1.12 -6.12
CA ALA A 151 -5.76 0.97 -4.73
C ALA A 151 -7.27 0.68 -4.63
N PHE A 152 -8.11 1.42 -5.38
CA PHE A 152 -9.56 1.20 -5.40
C PHE A 152 -9.92 -0.23 -5.84
N GLU A 153 -9.41 -0.70 -7.00
CA GLU A 153 -9.75 -2.05 -7.48
C GLU A 153 -9.32 -3.14 -6.51
N HIS A 154 -8.08 -3.06 -6.02
CA HIS A 154 -7.56 -4.12 -5.15
C HIS A 154 -8.20 -4.10 -3.75
N ILE A 155 -8.54 -2.93 -3.21
CA ILE A 155 -9.32 -2.85 -1.97
C ILE A 155 -10.72 -3.43 -2.20
N GLU A 156 -11.41 -3.04 -3.28
CA GLU A 156 -12.76 -3.53 -3.59
C GLU A 156 -12.82 -5.04 -3.74
N LYS A 157 -11.92 -5.61 -4.58
CA LYS A 157 -11.93 -7.03 -4.94
C LYS A 157 -11.29 -7.96 -3.90
N ARG A 158 -10.50 -7.44 -2.97
CA ARG A 158 -9.80 -8.25 -1.96
C ARG A 158 -10.37 -8.11 -0.56
N THR A 159 -11.29 -7.16 -0.36
CA THR A 159 -11.91 -6.90 0.94
C THR A 159 -13.42 -6.71 0.80
N LYS A 160 -14.11 -6.73 1.94
CA LYS A 160 -15.54 -6.44 2.08
C LYS A 160 -15.74 -5.15 2.86
N PRO A 161 -16.92 -4.50 2.82
CA PRO A 161 -17.24 -3.40 3.74
C PRO A 161 -16.91 -3.76 5.19
N LEU A 162 -16.33 -2.80 5.92
CA LEU A 162 -15.85 -2.92 7.30
C LEU A 162 -14.57 -3.76 7.51
N ASP A 163 -14.02 -4.42 6.48
CA ASP A 163 -12.69 -5.04 6.54
C ASP A 163 -11.62 -3.99 6.81
N LEU A 164 -10.49 -4.41 7.37
CA LEU A 164 -9.38 -3.54 7.78
C LEU A 164 -8.26 -3.55 6.74
N VAL A 165 -7.98 -2.37 6.19
CA VAL A 165 -6.82 -2.10 5.31
C VAL A 165 -5.70 -1.45 6.13
N LEU A 166 -4.48 -1.93 5.96
CA LEU A 166 -3.27 -1.39 6.62
C LEU A 166 -2.32 -0.82 5.58
N ASP A 167 -1.87 0.41 5.80
CA ASP A 167 -0.81 1.06 5.01
C ASP A 167 0.32 1.52 5.96
N PRO A 168 1.41 0.73 6.07
CA PRO A 168 2.56 1.06 6.93
C PRO A 168 3.39 2.27 6.50
N CYS A 169 3.22 2.77 5.26
CA CYS A 169 3.93 3.92 4.69
C CYS A 169 2.94 4.80 3.92
N MET A 170 1.91 5.31 4.63
CA MET A 170 0.73 5.87 3.98
C MET A 170 0.96 7.18 3.21
N GLY A 171 2.06 7.90 3.44
CA GLY A 171 2.31 9.19 2.84
C GLY A 171 1.11 10.14 2.98
N GLY A 172 0.65 10.71 1.86
CA GLY A 172 -0.53 11.58 1.81
C GLY A 172 -1.88 10.87 1.90
N GLY A 173 -1.95 9.57 2.28
CA GLY A 173 -3.17 8.85 2.62
C GLY A 173 -4.06 8.40 1.44
N THR A 174 -3.49 8.12 0.27
CA THR A 174 -4.26 7.65 -0.90
C THR A 174 -4.97 6.33 -0.62
N THR A 175 -4.28 5.36 -0.02
CA THR A 175 -4.84 4.06 0.38
C THR A 175 -5.97 4.23 1.40
N LEU A 176 -5.77 5.09 2.41
CA LEU A 176 -6.79 5.34 3.44
C LEU A 176 -8.03 6.00 2.85
N ARG A 177 -7.84 6.92 1.91
CA ARG A 177 -8.95 7.57 1.22
C ARG A 177 -9.74 6.56 0.39
N ALA A 178 -9.08 5.71 -0.39
CA ALA A 178 -9.74 4.66 -1.17
C ALA A 178 -10.50 3.68 -0.25
N ALA A 179 -9.90 3.29 0.88
CA ALA A 179 -10.57 2.44 1.86
C ALA A 179 -11.83 3.10 2.44
N LYS A 180 -11.77 4.38 2.84
CA LYS A 180 -12.91 5.16 3.34
C LYS A 180 -14.03 5.24 2.32
N ASP A 181 -13.73 5.58 1.07
CA ASP A 181 -14.71 5.73 -0.01
C ASP A 181 -15.42 4.41 -0.33
N LEU A 182 -14.74 3.29 -0.13
CA LEU A 182 -15.30 1.95 -0.29
C LEU A 182 -15.97 1.40 0.98
N GLY A 183 -16.05 2.17 2.06
CA GLY A 183 -16.66 1.72 3.33
C GLY A 183 -15.82 0.70 4.11
N ARG A 184 -14.51 0.69 3.91
CA ARG A 184 -13.55 -0.12 4.68
C ARG A 184 -12.99 0.70 5.84
N ARG A 185 -12.51 0.00 6.88
CA ARG A 185 -11.69 0.62 7.92
C ARG A 185 -10.24 0.68 7.44
N ALA A 186 -9.46 1.65 7.93
CA ALA A 186 -8.05 1.68 7.59
C ALA A 186 -7.17 2.15 8.76
N ILE A 187 -5.95 1.63 8.80
CA ILE A 187 -4.85 2.12 9.63
C ILE A 187 -3.74 2.58 8.70
N GLY A 188 -3.29 3.81 8.89
CA GLY A 188 -2.11 4.35 8.22
C GLY A 188 -1.02 4.72 9.21
N ILE A 189 0.22 4.49 8.83
CA ILE A 189 1.40 4.86 9.60
C ILE A 189 2.26 5.77 8.72
N GLU A 190 2.73 6.87 9.29
CA GLU A 190 3.57 7.83 8.59
C GLU A 190 4.56 8.49 9.56
N ILE A 191 5.83 8.53 9.16
CA ILE A 191 6.90 9.07 9.99
C ILE A 191 6.99 10.60 9.92
N GLU A 192 6.53 11.19 8.81
CA GLU A 192 6.57 12.64 8.58
C GLU A 192 5.22 13.27 8.94
N GLU A 193 5.17 14.08 9.99
CA GLU A 193 3.93 14.72 10.48
C GLU A 193 3.21 15.53 9.40
N LYS A 194 3.96 16.21 8.51
CA LYS A 194 3.38 16.96 7.38
C LYS A 194 2.49 16.13 6.47
N TYR A 195 2.84 14.84 6.27
CA TYR A 195 2.02 13.93 5.47
C TYR A 195 0.82 13.40 6.24
N CYS A 196 0.93 13.25 7.57
CA CYS A 196 -0.24 12.99 8.42
C CYS A 196 -1.28 14.11 8.30
N GLU A 197 -0.85 15.39 8.34
CA GLU A 197 -1.75 16.53 8.14
C GLU A 197 -2.41 16.53 6.75
N ILE A 198 -1.64 16.21 5.70
CA ILE A 198 -2.15 16.10 4.33
C ILE A 198 -3.20 14.98 4.25
N ALA A 199 -2.92 13.82 4.83
CA ALA A 199 -3.86 12.69 4.85
C ALA A 199 -5.16 13.05 5.57
N VAL A 200 -5.11 13.72 6.72
CA VAL A 200 -6.31 14.21 7.43
C VAL A 200 -7.14 15.16 6.55
N LYS A 201 -6.50 16.13 5.88
CA LYS A 201 -7.18 17.05 4.96
C LYS A 201 -7.83 16.32 3.79
N ARG A 202 -7.15 15.32 3.21
CA ARG A 202 -7.68 14.46 2.13
C ARG A 202 -8.89 13.66 2.59
N LEU A 203 -8.85 13.09 3.79
CA LEU A 203 -9.95 12.32 4.37
C LEU A 203 -11.18 13.17 4.72
N ALA A 204 -11.01 14.45 5.02
CA ALA A 204 -12.09 15.39 5.30
C ALA A 204 -12.86 15.84 4.04
N GLN A 205 -12.33 15.60 2.83
CA GLN A 205 -13.04 15.97 1.60
C GLN A 205 -14.28 15.11 1.43
N LYS A 206 -15.43 15.75 1.19
CA LYS A 206 -16.68 15.04 0.90
C LYS A 206 -16.58 14.33 -0.45
N VAL A 207 -17.00 13.07 -0.51
CA VAL A 207 -17.25 12.38 -1.78
C VAL A 207 -18.44 13.07 -2.42
N PHE A 208 -18.24 13.68 -3.58
CA PHE A 208 -19.39 14.05 -4.43
C PHE A 208 -19.87 12.74 -5.05
N SER A 209 -20.96 12.19 -4.50
CA SER A 209 -21.72 11.15 -5.21
C SER A 209 -22.36 11.79 -6.44
N PHE A 210 -21.91 11.41 -7.62
CA PHE A 210 -22.57 11.71 -8.89
C PHE A 210 -23.69 10.71 -9.16
#